data_610b7b73a742bf40b2aee1d67a4847ba
#
_entry.id   610b7b73a742bf40b2aee1d67a4847ba
#
_cell.length_a   1.000
_cell.length_b   1.000
_cell.length_c   1.000
_cell.angle_alpha   90.00
_cell.angle_beta   90.00
_cell.angle_gamma   90.00
#
_symmetry.space_group_name_H-M   'P 1'
#
loop_
_entity.id
_entity.type
_entity.pdbx_description
1 polymer ?
#
loop_
_entity_poly.entity_id
_entity_poly.type
_entity_poly.pdbx_seq_one_letter_code
_entity_poly.pdbx_strand_id
1 'polypeptide(L)'
;MALIGANGAGKTTTMRAISGGIHPTKGRVVLDGKEVQGLDASAIARLGLAHSPEGRKVFGPLSVEDNLLLGAYSRLPRFLGYRAKASADLDRVYDLFPKLRERSGQAAGTLSGGEQQMLAIGRALMARPKVMLLDEPSMGLAPVIVQEVFRTISRLKAEGITLLLVEQFAKSALEVADYAYVMERGRIAVEGTPAELSRNERVIAAYLG
;
A
#
# COMPACT_ATOMS: atom_id res chain seq x y z
N MET A 1 10.52 -1.52 -2.96
CA MET A 1 11.20 -1.91 -1.70
C MET A 1 10.25 -2.72 -0.83
N ALA A 2 10.79 -3.61 0.02
CA ALA A 2 10.00 -4.35 1.01
C ALA A 2 10.53 -4.14 2.44
N LEU A 3 9.64 -4.14 3.44
CA LEU A 3 9.95 -4.19 4.85
C LEU A 3 9.33 -5.46 5.44
N ILE A 4 10.17 -6.40 5.82
CA ILE A 4 9.80 -7.75 6.23
C ILE A 4 10.05 -7.88 7.73
N GLY A 5 9.21 -8.63 8.43
CA GLY A 5 9.41 -8.90 9.86
C GLY A 5 8.21 -9.57 10.48
N ALA A 6 8.42 -10.19 11.63
CA ALA A 6 7.36 -10.81 12.42
C ALA A 6 6.34 -9.77 12.93
N ASN A 7 5.19 -10.26 13.43
CA ASN A 7 4.22 -9.41 14.10
C ASN A 7 4.86 -8.76 15.33
N GLY A 8 4.58 -7.47 15.52
CA GLY A 8 5.20 -6.68 16.60
C GLY A 8 6.63 -6.19 16.32
N ALA A 9 7.22 -6.48 15.14
CA ALA A 9 8.57 -5.99 14.82
C ALA A 9 8.66 -4.47 14.65
N GLY A 10 7.54 -3.76 14.48
CA GLY A 10 7.50 -2.29 14.30
C GLY A 10 7.14 -1.83 12.90
N LYS A 11 6.80 -2.74 11.97
CA LYS A 11 6.49 -2.45 10.56
C LYS A 11 5.39 -1.40 10.39
N THR A 12 4.20 -1.65 10.92
CA THR A 12 3.05 -0.72 10.85
C THR A 12 3.35 0.61 11.55
N THR A 13 4.11 0.60 12.66
CA THR A 13 4.56 1.83 13.33
C THR A 13 5.45 2.66 12.40
N THR A 14 6.38 2.03 11.69
CA THR A 14 7.23 2.70 10.69
C THR A 14 6.39 3.29 9.57
N MET A 15 5.41 2.53 9.04
CA MET A 15 4.48 3.02 8.00
C MET A 15 3.68 4.24 8.48
N ARG A 16 3.21 4.21 9.73
CA ARG A 16 2.48 5.34 10.33
C ARG A 16 3.37 6.54 10.55
N ALA A 17 4.65 6.37 10.88
CA ALA A 17 5.59 7.46 10.98
C ALA A 17 5.87 8.11 9.61
N ILE A 18 6.03 7.30 8.56
CA ILE A 18 6.24 7.77 7.19
C ILE A 18 5.02 8.52 6.67
N SER A 19 3.81 8.03 6.96
CA SER A 19 2.54 8.59 6.48
C SER A 19 1.97 9.72 7.34
N GLY A 20 2.67 10.16 8.41
CA GLY A 20 2.21 11.23 9.30
C GLY A 20 1.10 10.82 10.27
N GLY A 21 0.87 9.52 10.45
CA GLY A 21 -0.05 8.99 11.46
C GLY A 21 0.50 9.04 12.88
N ILE A 22 1.82 9.10 13.02
CA ILE A 22 2.55 9.38 14.27
C ILE A 22 3.77 10.23 13.95
N HIS A 23 4.19 11.07 14.91
CA HIS A 23 5.42 11.84 14.75
C HIS A 23 6.59 11.14 15.42
N PRO A 24 7.71 10.90 14.69
CA PRO A 24 8.91 10.32 15.29
C PRO A 24 9.54 11.30 16.28
N THR A 25 9.98 10.80 17.43
CA THR A 25 10.66 11.62 18.45
C THR A 25 12.08 11.99 18.06
N LYS A 26 12.71 11.21 17.18
CA LYS A 26 14.07 11.42 16.65
C LYS A 26 14.15 10.94 15.21
N GLY A 27 15.14 11.44 14.48
CA GLY A 27 15.32 11.09 13.08
C GLY A 27 14.49 11.96 12.15
N ARG A 28 14.54 11.65 10.87
CA ARG A 28 13.85 12.41 9.81
C ARG A 28 13.22 11.46 8.79
N VAL A 29 12.12 11.92 8.20
CA VAL A 29 11.47 11.30 7.03
C VAL A 29 11.59 12.28 5.88
N VAL A 30 12.14 11.82 4.76
CA VAL A 30 12.33 12.65 3.56
C VAL A 30 11.50 12.06 2.42
N LEU A 31 10.61 12.85 1.84
CA LEU A 31 9.79 12.51 0.68
C LEU A 31 10.14 13.48 -0.46
N ASP A 32 10.66 12.95 -1.56
CA ASP A 32 11.04 13.76 -2.73
C ASP A 32 11.90 14.98 -2.35
N GLY A 33 12.94 14.75 -1.53
CA GLY A 33 13.88 15.77 -1.06
C GLY A 33 13.37 16.71 0.05
N LYS A 34 12.12 16.55 0.50
CA LYS A 34 11.50 17.39 1.55
C LYS A 34 11.35 16.61 2.85
N GLU A 35 11.75 17.22 3.96
CA GLU A 35 11.49 16.68 5.29
C GLU A 35 10.01 16.79 5.64
N VAL A 36 9.40 15.67 6.05
CA VAL A 36 7.95 15.55 6.25
C VAL A 36 7.56 15.05 7.64
N GLN A 37 8.51 14.71 8.52
CA GLN A 37 8.23 14.10 9.83
C GLN A 37 7.40 14.98 10.79
N GLY A 38 7.32 16.29 10.54
CA GLY A 38 6.51 17.24 11.31
C GLY A 38 5.15 17.57 10.67
N LEU A 39 4.85 16.96 9.52
CA LEU A 39 3.61 17.21 8.80
C LEU A 39 2.53 16.19 9.20
N ASP A 40 1.27 16.64 9.14
CA ASP A 40 0.13 15.73 9.28
C ASP A 40 -0.07 14.86 8.04
N ALA A 41 -0.81 13.76 8.18
CA ALA A 41 -1.06 12.80 7.11
C ALA A 41 -1.70 13.44 5.87
N SER A 42 -2.53 14.47 6.03
CA SER A 42 -3.21 15.15 4.92
C SER A 42 -2.22 15.98 4.09
N ALA A 43 -1.24 16.61 4.74
CA ALA A 43 -0.18 17.35 4.07
C ALA A 43 0.75 16.40 3.30
N ILE A 44 1.14 15.28 3.92
CA ILE A 44 1.97 14.25 3.28
C ILE A 44 1.25 13.62 2.07
N ALA A 45 -0.05 13.36 2.18
CA ALA A 45 -0.84 12.86 1.06
C ALA A 45 -0.86 13.83 -0.13
N ARG A 46 -0.95 15.15 0.11
CA ARG A 46 -0.85 16.17 -0.94
C ARG A 46 0.52 16.25 -1.61
N LEU A 47 1.57 15.79 -0.94
CA LEU A 47 2.92 15.68 -1.53
C LEU A 47 3.08 14.43 -2.42
N GLY A 48 2.07 13.58 -2.49
CA GLY A 48 2.05 12.41 -3.38
C GLY A 48 2.36 11.07 -2.71
N LEU A 49 2.19 10.97 -1.38
CA LEU A 49 2.26 9.70 -0.68
C LEU A 49 0.85 9.15 -0.43
N ALA A 50 0.56 7.93 -0.89
CA ALA A 50 -0.67 7.23 -0.54
C ALA A 50 -0.37 6.03 0.37
N HIS A 51 -1.27 5.75 1.32
CA HIS A 51 -1.15 4.64 2.24
C HIS A 51 -2.39 3.75 2.18
N SER A 52 -2.21 2.48 1.86
CA SER A 52 -3.20 1.42 2.03
C SER A 52 -2.88 0.69 3.34
N PRO A 53 -3.57 1.00 4.44
CA PRO A 53 -3.26 0.45 5.75
C PRO A 53 -3.77 -0.98 5.88
N GLU A 54 -3.23 -1.71 6.85
CA GLU A 54 -3.68 -3.03 7.27
C GLU A 54 -5.19 -3.06 7.54
N GLY A 55 -5.84 -4.18 7.22
CA GLY A 55 -7.28 -4.39 7.46
C GLY A 55 -8.17 -3.69 6.45
N ARG A 56 -7.65 -3.36 5.24
CA ARG A 56 -8.39 -2.84 4.07
C ARG A 56 -9.02 -1.46 4.28
N LYS A 57 -9.62 -1.21 5.44
CA LYS A 57 -10.27 0.06 5.86
C LYS A 57 -11.19 0.67 4.79
N VAL A 58 -12.00 -0.19 4.14
CA VAL A 58 -13.05 0.28 3.22
C VAL A 58 -14.21 0.90 3.99
N PHE A 59 -14.88 1.87 3.38
CA PHE A 59 -16.10 2.44 3.92
C PHE A 59 -17.27 1.56 3.51
N GLY A 60 -17.61 0.60 4.36
CA GLY A 60 -18.59 -0.47 4.08
C GLY A 60 -19.94 0.00 3.54
N PRO A 61 -20.58 1.04 4.13
CA PRO A 61 -21.86 1.56 3.66
C PRO A 61 -21.81 2.27 2.29
N LEU A 62 -20.63 2.76 1.89
CA LEU A 62 -20.46 3.44 0.60
C LEU A 62 -20.32 2.44 -0.54
N SER A 63 -20.70 2.86 -1.75
CA SER A 63 -20.47 2.07 -2.96
C SER A 63 -18.97 1.87 -3.24
N VAL A 64 -18.65 0.90 -4.09
CA VAL A 64 -17.29 0.69 -4.61
C VAL A 64 -16.79 1.99 -5.26
N GLU A 65 -17.59 2.59 -6.13
CA GLU A 65 -17.22 3.83 -6.83
C GLU A 65 -16.98 4.99 -5.86
N ASP A 66 -17.87 5.19 -4.86
CA ASP A 66 -17.69 6.25 -3.87
C ASP A 66 -16.41 6.05 -3.05
N ASN A 67 -16.10 4.80 -2.66
CA ASN A 67 -14.83 4.48 -2.02
C ASN A 67 -13.63 4.87 -2.88
N LEU A 68 -13.65 4.59 -4.18
CA LEU A 68 -12.59 4.98 -5.11
C LEU A 68 -12.49 6.50 -5.21
N LEU A 69 -13.59 7.19 -5.42
CA LEU A 69 -13.64 8.64 -5.52
C LEU A 69 -13.04 9.33 -4.29
N LEU A 70 -13.28 8.82 -3.08
CA LEU A 70 -12.65 9.35 -1.87
C LEU A 70 -11.11 9.36 -1.95
N GLY A 71 -10.50 8.43 -2.68
CA GLY A 71 -9.05 8.40 -2.87
C GLY A 71 -8.49 9.60 -3.63
N ALA A 72 -9.27 10.23 -4.49
CA ALA A 72 -8.86 11.42 -5.24
C ALA A 72 -9.02 12.74 -4.44
N TYR A 73 -9.56 12.67 -3.21
CA TYR A 73 -9.90 13.84 -2.39
C TYR A 73 -8.73 14.78 -2.11
N SER A 74 -7.52 14.25 -1.93
CA SER A 74 -6.34 15.04 -1.58
C SER A 74 -5.87 15.97 -2.73
N ARG A 75 -6.23 15.65 -3.98
CA ARG A 75 -5.73 16.34 -5.18
C ARG A 75 -6.80 17.08 -6.00
N LEU A 76 -8.07 16.72 -5.84
CA LEU A 76 -9.15 17.34 -6.60
C LEU A 76 -10.00 18.25 -5.70
N PRO A 77 -10.36 19.47 -6.16
CA PRO A 77 -11.27 20.34 -5.42
C PRO A 77 -12.67 19.73 -5.37
N ARG A 78 -13.34 19.84 -4.21
CA ARG A 78 -14.67 19.26 -3.89
C ARG A 78 -15.84 19.85 -4.66
N PHE A 79 -15.61 20.76 -5.62
CA PHE A 79 -16.68 21.47 -6.31
C PHE A 79 -17.15 20.73 -7.58
N LEU A 80 -18.20 21.29 -8.22
CA LEU A 80 -18.83 20.79 -9.44
C LEU A 80 -17.85 20.08 -10.41
N GLY A 81 -18.22 18.87 -10.83
CA GLY A 81 -17.45 18.08 -11.78
C GLY A 81 -16.36 17.18 -11.17
N TYR A 82 -16.34 16.98 -9.84
CA TYR A 82 -15.37 16.08 -9.16
C TYR A 82 -15.29 14.69 -9.83
N ARG A 83 -16.44 14.04 -10.05
CA ARG A 83 -16.53 12.73 -10.70
C ARG A 83 -15.98 12.77 -12.15
N ALA A 84 -16.33 13.79 -12.92
CA ALA A 84 -15.84 13.95 -14.29
C ALA A 84 -14.31 14.14 -14.32
N LYS A 85 -13.74 14.88 -13.36
CA LYS A 85 -12.29 15.07 -13.23
C LYS A 85 -11.55 13.80 -12.77
N ALA A 86 -12.23 12.88 -12.10
CA ALA A 86 -11.69 11.61 -11.64
C ALA A 86 -11.94 10.45 -12.60
N SER A 87 -12.69 10.64 -13.71
CA SER A 87 -13.14 9.55 -14.59
C SER A 87 -11.98 8.74 -15.16
N ALA A 88 -10.95 9.40 -15.69
CA ALA A 88 -9.78 8.71 -16.23
C ALA A 88 -9.02 7.87 -15.18
N ASP A 89 -9.03 8.29 -13.91
CA ASP A 89 -8.44 7.52 -12.82
C ASP A 89 -9.32 6.33 -12.43
N LEU A 90 -10.64 6.52 -12.43
CA LEU A 90 -11.61 5.43 -12.24
C LEU A 90 -11.44 4.38 -13.32
N ASP A 91 -11.36 4.78 -14.60
CA ASP A 91 -11.15 3.86 -15.72
C ASP A 91 -9.85 3.08 -15.55
N ARG A 92 -8.74 3.75 -15.19
CA ARG A 92 -7.46 3.09 -14.90
C ARG A 92 -7.58 2.06 -13.77
N VAL A 93 -8.27 2.40 -12.69
CA VAL A 93 -8.48 1.47 -11.56
C VAL A 93 -9.35 0.30 -12.00
N TYR A 94 -10.39 0.53 -12.78
CA TYR A 94 -11.26 -0.52 -13.29
C TYR A 94 -10.57 -1.43 -14.31
N ASP A 95 -9.60 -0.93 -15.08
CA ASP A 95 -8.77 -1.73 -15.98
C ASP A 95 -7.78 -2.63 -15.21
N LEU A 96 -7.34 -2.18 -14.03
CA LEU A 96 -6.54 -2.99 -13.10
C LEU A 96 -7.40 -4.03 -12.36
N PHE A 97 -8.63 -3.67 -12.03
CA PHE A 97 -9.56 -4.45 -11.23
C PHE A 97 -10.95 -4.53 -11.88
N PRO A 98 -11.14 -5.32 -12.96
CA PRO A 98 -12.42 -5.38 -13.69
C PRO A 98 -13.62 -5.73 -12.80
N LYS A 99 -13.43 -6.58 -11.79
CA LYS A 99 -14.49 -6.94 -10.83
C LYS A 99 -15.03 -5.74 -10.04
N LEU A 100 -14.21 -4.72 -9.81
CA LEU A 100 -14.68 -3.49 -9.16
C LEU A 100 -15.57 -2.67 -10.08
N ARG A 101 -15.33 -2.70 -11.40
CA ARG A 101 -16.20 -2.06 -12.41
C ARG A 101 -17.58 -2.70 -12.43
N GLU A 102 -17.63 -4.04 -12.47
CA GLU A 102 -18.88 -4.81 -12.47
C GLU A 102 -19.73 -4.55 -11.22
N ARG A 103 -19.09 -4.20 -10.11
CA ARG A 103 -19.68 -3.99 -8.78
C ARG A 103 -19.67 -2.53 -8.33
N SER A 104 -19.48 -1.59 -9.26
CA SER A 104 -19.26 -0.16 -8.95
C SER A 104 -20.32 0.46 -8.04
N GLY A 105 -21.60 0.08 -8.22
CA GLY A 105 -22.71 0.51 -7.38
C GLY A 105 -22.95 -0.32 -6.10
N GLN A 106 -22.22 -1.43 -5.91
CA GLN A 106 -22.42 -2.31 -4.76
C GLN A 106 -21.82 -1.71 -3.48
N ALA A 107 -22.45 -1.91 -2.33
CA ALA A 107 -21.92 -1.51 -1.03
C ALA A 107 -20.60 -2.26 -0.74
N ALA A 108 -19.53 -1.52 -0.44
CA ALA A 108 -18.18 -2.09 -0.27
C ALA A 108 -18.08 -3.13 0.86
N GLY A 109 -18.92 -3.01 1.88
CA GLY A 109 -18.98 -3.98 2.99
C GLY A 109 -19.45 -5.38 2.59
N THR A 110 -20.12 -5.52 1.43
CA THR A 110 -20.65 -6.79 0.93
C THR A 110 -19.70 -7.51 -0.02
N LEU A 111 -18.56 -6.89 -0.34
CA LEU A 111 -17.52 -7.49 -1.16
C LEU A 111 -16.78 -8.61 -0.40
N SER A 112 -16.23 -9.58 -1.14
CA SER A 112 -15.29 -10.56 -0.59
C SER A 112 -14.02 -9.87 -0.05
N GLY A 113 -13.29 -10.56 0.82
CA GLY A 113 -12.04 -10.01 1.38
C GLY A 113 -11.01 -9.61 0.33
N GLY A 114 -10.90 -10.37 -0.77
CA GLY A 114 -10.01 -10.04 -1.88
C GLY A 114 -10.46 -8.80 -2.65
N GLU A 115 -11.76 -8.68 -2.94
CA GLU A 115 -12.32 -7.50 -3.62
C GLU A 115 -12.18 -6.23 -2.75
N GLN A 116 -12.36 -6.35 -1.43
CA GLN A 116 -12.11 -5.24 -0.51
C GLN A 116 -10.62 -4.82 -0.51
N GLN A 117 -9.69 -5.78 -0.64
CA GLN A 117 -8.26 -5.47 -0.75
C GLN A 117 -7.95 -4.75 -2.05
N MET A 118 -8.50 -5.22 -3.18
CA MET A 118 -8.38 -4.54 -4.47
C MET A 118 -8.97 -3.13 -4.42
N LEU A 119 -10.12 -2.97 -3.74
CA LEU A 119 -10.74 -1.66 -3.53
C LEU A 119 -9.85 -0.72 -2.69
N ALA A 120 -9.20 -1.21 -1.64
CA ALA A 120 -8.28 -0.42 -0.82
C ALA A 120 -7.05 0.04 -1.62
N ILE A 121 -6.46 -0.85 -2.43
CA ILE A 121 -5.36 -0.52 -3.35
C ILE A 121 -5.84 0.47 -4.42
N GLY A 122 -6.99 0.22 -5.06
CA GLY A 122 -7.58 1.10 -6.06
C GLY A 122 -7.85 2.50 -5.50
N ARG A 123 -8.40 2.60 -4.30
CA ARG A 123 -8.61 3.89 -3.61
C ARG A 123 -7.30 4.65 -3.40
N ALA A 124 -6.22 3.98 -3.02
CA ALA A 124 -4.92 4.62 -2.87
C ALA A 124 -4.36 5.11 -4.23
N LEU A 125 -4.59 4.37 -5.32
CA LEU A 125 -4.20 4.76 -6.69
C LEU A 125 -4.92 6.00 -7.19
N MET A 126 -6.16 6.24 -6.76
CA MET A 126 -6.93 7.44 -7.14
C MET A 126 -6.25 8.75 -6.70
N ALA A 127 -5.34 8.71 -5.72
CA ALA A 127 -4.52 9.85 -5.32
C ALA A 127 -3.43 10.18 -6.36
N ARG A 128 -3.19 9.37 -7.40
CA ARG A 128 -2.03 9.45 -8.32
C ARG A 128 -0.71 9.56 -7.56
N PRO A 129 -0.41 8.60 -6.68
CA PRO A 129 0.73 8.75 -5.78
C PRO A 129 2.06 8.62 -6.53
N LYS A 130 3.09 9.36 -6.06
CA LYS A 130 4.49 9.11 -6.39
C LYS A 130 5.04 7.92 -5.60
N VAL A 131 4.62 7.82 -4.34
CA VAL A 131 5.00 6.75 -3.40
C VAL A 131 3.74 6.14 -2.80
N MET A 132 3.65 4.83 -2.83
CA MET A 132 2.52 4.09 -2.26
C MET A 132 3.01 3.12 -1.18
N LEU A 133 2.45 3.23 0.00
CA LEU A 133 2.68 2.34 1.13
C LEU A 133 1.58 1.28 1.15
N LEU A 134 1.98 0.00 1.19
CA LEU A 134 1.07 -1.15 1.28
C LEU A 134 1.40 -1.93 2.57
N ASP A 135 0.48 -1.91 3.53
CA ASP A 135 0.67 -2.55 4.83
C ASP A 135 -0.08 -3.89 4.88
N GLU A 136 0.67 -4.98 4.81
CA GLU A 136 0.23 -6.38 4.83
C GLU A 136 -0.95 -6.67 3.85
N PRO A 137 -0.80 -6.35 2.55
CA PRO A 137 -1.89 -6.47 1.58
C PRO A 137 -2.33 -7.92 1.33
N SER A 138 -1.52 -8.92 1.69
CA SER A 138 -1.84 -10.35 1.52
C SER A 138 -2.57 -10.95 2.72
N MET A 139 -2.62 -10.26 3.85
CA MET A 139 -3.09 -10.82 5.11
C MET A 139 -4.56 -11.27 5.06
N GLY A 140 -4.81 -12.52 5.48
CA GLY A 140 -6.17 -13.08 5.56
C GLY A 140 -6.84 -13.30 4.20
N LEU A 141 -6.06 -13.44 3.13
CA LEU A 141 -6.54 -13.74 1.78
C LEU A 141 -6.25 -15.20 1.39
N ALA A 142 -7.12 -15.75 0.54
CA ALA A 142 -6.88 -17.05 -0.08
C ALA A 142 -5.65 -16.99 -1.03
N PRO A 143 -4.87 -18.08 -1.18
CA PRO A 143 -3.63 -18.08 -1.96
C PRO A 143 -3.77 -17.56 -3.39
N VAL A 144 -4.88 -17.88 -4.07
CA VAL A 144 -5.15 -17.39 -5.43
C VAL A 144 -5.29 -15.86 -5.48
N ILE A 145 -5.90 -15.26 -4.46
CA ILE A 145 -6.06 -13.81 -4.36
C ILE A 145 -4.73 -13.13 -3.98
N VAL A 146 -3.94 -13.76 -3.12
CA VAL A 146 -2.58 -13.28 -2.80
C VAL A 146 -1.78 -13.13 -4.10
N GLN A 147 -1.79 -14.14 -4.98
CA GLN A 147 -1.11 -14.06 -6.27
C GLN A 147 -1.62 -12.90 -7.14
N GLU A 148 -2.93 -12.65 -7.15
CA GLU A 148 -3.54 -11.55 -7.90
C GLU A 148 -3.08 -10.18 -7.36
N VAL A 149 -3.04 -10.02 -6.03
CA VAL A 149 -2.52 -8.81 -5.37
C VAL A 149 -1.06 -8.58 -5.72
N PHE A 150 -0.19 -9.61 -5.66
CA PHE A 150 1.23 -9.46 -6.00
C PHE A 150 1.46 -9.20 -7.49
N ARG A 151 0.66 -9.78 -8.40
CA ARG A 151 0.70 -9.43 -9.83
C ARG A 151 0.35 -7.95 -10.04
N THR A 152 -0.64 -7.45 -9.32
CA THR A 152 -1.01 -6.03 -9.37
C THR A 152 0.13 -5.15 -8.86
N ILE A 153 0.77 -5.50 -7.73
CA ILE A 153 1.93 -4.78 -7.19
C ILE A 153 3.06 -4.73 -8.24
N SER A 154 3.36 -5.85 -8.89
CA SER A 154 4.36 -5.92 -9.97
C SER A 154 4.00 -5.02 -11.16
N ARG A 155 2.73 -4.98 -11.54
CA ARG A 155 2.24 -4.10 -12.62
C ARG A 155 2.40 -2.62 -12.24
N LEU A 156 2.00 -2.24 -11.04
CA LEU A 156 2.14 -0.86 -10.54
C LEU A 156 3.61 -0.42 -10.51
N LYS A 157 4.51 -1.31 -10.10
CA LYS A 157 5.95 -1.10 -10.15
C LYS A 157 6.44 -0.87 -11.58
N ALA A 158 6.01 -1.69 -12.53
CA ALA A 158 6.36 -1.54 -13.94
C ALA A 158 5.83 -0.22 -14.55
N GLU A 159 4.71 0.31 -14.05
CA GLU A 159 4.16 1.62 -14.40
C GLU A 159 4.91 2.80 -13.75
N GLY A 160 6.00 2.54 -12.98
CA GLY A 160 6.87 3.55 -12.39
C GLY A 160 6.43 4.07 -11.02
N ILE A 161 5.44 3.45 -10.36
CA ILE A 161 5.06 3.83 -9.00
C ILE A 161 6.09 3.30 -8.01
N THR A 162 6.64 4.18 -7.17
CA THR A 162 7.50 3.75 -6.07
C THR A 162 6.66 3.10 -4.97
N LEU A 163 6.99 1.84 -4.63
CA LEU A 163 6.23 1.07 -3.64
C LEU A 163 7.10 0.74 -2.42
N LEU A 164 6.54 0.94 -1.22
CA LEU A 164 7.03 0.34 0.01
C LEU A 164 5.98 -0.67 0.49
N LEU A 165 6.33 -1.94 0.38
CA LEU A 165 5.52 -3.07 0.76
C LEU A 165 5.94 -3.56 2.15
N VAL A 166 5.01 -3.64 3.07
CA VAL A 166 5.20 -4.31 4.35
C VAL A 166 4.53 -5.66 4.30
N GLU A 167 5.26 -6.71 4.64
CA GLU A 167 4.76 -8.09 4.64
C GLU A 167 5.37 -8.94 5.75
N GLN A 168 4.61 -9.91 6.18
CA GLN A 168 5.09 -10.98 7.05
C GLN A 168 5.67 -12.14 6.21
N PHE A 169 5.06 -12.43 5.07
CA PHE A 169 5.49 -13.51 4.16
C PHE A 169 6.64 -13.02 3.28
N ALA A 170 7.88 -13.26 3.76
CA ALA A 170 9.10 -12.77 3.11
C ALA A 170 9.23 -13.23 1.66
N LYS A 171 8.89 -14.50 1.36
CA LYS A 171 9.03 -15.06 0.01
C LYS A 171 8.32 -14.21 -1.04
N SER A 172 7.04 -13.95 -0.85
CA SER A 172 6.24 -13.16 -1.79
C SER A 172 6.71 -11.71 -1.88
N ALA A 173 7.15 -11.12 -0.75
CA ALA A 173 7.68 -9.76 -0.73
C ALA A 173 9.00 -9.67 -1.52
N LEU A 174 9.90 -10.64 -1.37
CA LEU A 174 11.18 -10.67 -2.07
C LEU A 174 11.01 -10.90 -3.58
N GLU A 175 9.99 -11.65 -4.02
CA GLU A 175 9.72 -11.86 -5.45
C GLU A 175 9.41 -10.55 -6.22
N VAL A 176 8.87 -9.54 -5.54
CA VAL A 176 8.49 -8.26 -6.19
C VAL A 176 9.39 -7.08 -5.85
N ALA A 177 10.21 -7.19 -4.79
CA ALA A 177 11.08 -6.13 -4.33
C ALA A 177 12.37 -6.02 -5.16
N ASP A 178 12.97 -4.81 -5.23
CA ASP A 178 14.34 -4.60 -5.71
C ASP A 178 15.33 -4.59 -4.55
N TYR A 179 14.84 -4.21 -3.36
CA TYR A 179 15.61 -4.13 -2.13
C TYR A 179 14.68 -4.39 -0.94
N ALA A 180 15.16 -5.01 0.11
CA ALA A 180 14.36 -5.28 1.28
C ALA A 180 15.13 -5.07 2.59
N TYR A 181 14.37 -4.71 3.60
CA TYR A 181 14.78 -4.54 4.99
C TYR A 181 14.09 -5.60 5.84
N VAL A 182 14.85 -6.28 6.69
CA VAL A 182 14.32 -7.21 7.68
C VAL A 182 14.32 -6.52 9.03
N MET A 183 13.13 -6.36 9.61
CA MET A 183 12.93 -5.66 10.86
C MET A 183 12.68 -6.64 12.01
N GLU A 184 13.43 -6.48 13.09
CA GLU A 184 13.28 -7.24 14.33
C GLU A 184 13.30 -6.28 15.53
N ARG A 185 12.30 -6.38 16.39
CA ARG A 185 12.24 -5.62 17.66
C ARG A 185 12.49 -4.11 17.49
N GLY A 186 11.91 -3.52 16.43
CA GLY A 186 12.02 -2.09 16.15
C GLY A 186 13.32 -1.64 15.50
N ARG A 187 14.15 -2.57 15.01
CA ARG A 187 15.44 -2.28 14.35
C ARG A 187 15.56 -3.02 13.03
N ILE A 188 16.29 -2.45 12.09
CA ILE A 188 16.70 -3.17 10.89
C ILE A 188 17.82 -4.13 11.29
N ALA A 189 17.56 -5.42 11.13
CA ALA A 189 18.49 -6.49 11.50
C ALA A 189 19.38 -6.89 10.33
N VAL A 190 18.80 -6.93 9.12
CA VAL A 190 19.48 -7.25 7.86
C VAL A 190 18.84 -6.44 6.74
N GLU A 191 19.61 -6.06 5.74
CA GLU A 191 19.09 -5.43 4.53
C GLU A 191 19.88 -5.88 3.31
N GLY A 192 19.29 -5.81 2.12
CA GLY A 192 19.96 -6.18 0.88
C GLY A 192 18.98 -6.41 -0.26
N THR A 193 19.55 -6.86 -1.38
CA THR A 193 18.76 -7.34 -2.52
C THR A 193 18.06 -8.66 -2.20
N PRO A 194 16.98 -9.01 -2.92
CA PRO A 194 16.32 -10.32 -2.76
C PRO A 194 17.28 -11.51 -2.89
N ALA A 195 18.26 -11.43 -3.80
CA ALA A 195 19.24 -12.49 -4.02
C ALA A 195 20.18 -12.65 -2.82
N GLU A 196 20.61 -11.57 -2.17
CA GLU A 196 21.44 -11.59 -0.96
C GLU A 196 20.64 -12.13 0.23
N LEU A 197 19.42 -11.63 0.44
CA LEU A 197 18.57 -12.03 1.56
C LEU A 197 18.12 -13.49 1.47
N SER A 198 17.88 -14.00 0.26
CA SER A 198 17.53 -15.41 0.03
C SER A 198 18.68 -16.40 0.34
N ARG A 199 19.92 -15.91 0.47
CA ARG A 199 21.10 -16.71 0.87
C ARG A 199 21.51 -16.47 2.31
N ASN A 200 20.89 -15.54 3.00
CA ASN A 200 21.21 -15.22 4.38
C ASN A 200 20.60 -16.24 5.32
N GLU A 201 21.43 -17.02 6.02
CA GLU A 201 20.99 -18.10 6.91
C GLU A 201 19.96 -17.64 7.97
N ARG A 202 20.15 -16.43 8.52
CA ARG A 202 19.24 -15.84 9.51
C ARG A 202 17.86 -15.56 8.90
N VAL A 203 17.82 -15.04 7.66
CA VAL A 203 16.58 -14.75 6.94
C VAL A 203 15.88 -16.05 6.53
N ILE A 204 16.65 -17.04 6.07
CA ILE A 204 16.13 -18.38 5.73
C ILE A 204 15.48 -19.01 6.95
N ALA A 205 16.19 -19.08 8.05
CA ALA A 205 15.71 -19.74 9.28
C ALA A 205 14.45 -19.06 9.86
N ALA A 206 14.35 -17.73 9.78
CA ALA A 206 13.26 -16.98 10.39
C ALA A 206 12.04 -16.78 9.49
N TYR A 207 12.21 -16.74 8.16
CA TYR A 207 11.19 -16.23 7.24
C TYR A 207 11.01 -17.01 5.93
N LEU A 208 11.93 -17.91 5.54
CA LEU A 208 11.89 -18.62 4.26
C LEU A 208 11.85 -20.15 4.41
N GLY A 209 12.01 -20.66 5.65
CA GLY A 209 11.97 -22.09 5.99
C GLY A 209 10.58 -22.66 6.12
#